data_038902b4cefbfb1fbee242b5e156bd25
#
_entry.id   038902b4cefbfb1fbee242b5e156bd25
#
_cell.length_a   1.000
_cell.length_b   1.000
_cell.length_c   1.000
_cell.angle_alpha   90.00
_cell.angle_beta   90.00
_cell.angle_gamma   90.00
#
_symmetry.space_group_name_H-M   'P 1'
#
loop_
_entity.id
_entity.type
_entity.pdbx_description
1 polymer ?
#
loop_
_entity_poly.entity_id
_entity_poly.type
_entity_poly.pdbx_seq_one_letter_code
_entity_poly.pdbx_strand_id
1 'polypeptide(L)'
;MPELLTPRLRCSPLQLDDWSFFLSLQQDPQVMLYVADNRPIADIRAAFDARLPLWSPKSSHWLCLVVRDRQSHTPLGLTGYCHHDDDIAEVGFLFAPQAQGLGYGYESLCALCDYAFSTGGIRRLTASVTAGNQASKQLLLKTGFIQEGELRESYWLHGRWHNDWLFGLMRHDYQ
;
A
#
# COMPACT_ATOMS: atom_id res chain seq x y z
N MET A 1 -8.26 -15.04 6.60
CA MET A 1 -7.72 -13.68 6.36
C MET A 1 -6.22 -13.70 6.61
N PRO A 2 -5.43 -13.10 5.75
CA PRO A 2 -3.99 -13.09 5.94
C PRO A 2 -3.60 -12.22 7.14
N GLU A 3 -2.62 -12.70 7.87
CA GLU A 3 -1.96 -11.96 8.93
C GLU A 3 -0.45 -12.15 8.74
N LEU A 4 0.28 -11.04 8.65
CA LEU A 4 1.72 -11.08 8.40
C LEU A 4 2.46 -10.71 9.68
N LEU A 5 3.43 -11.53 10.07
CA LEU A 5 4.28 -11.29 11.22
C LEU A 5 5.72 -11.12 10.76
N THR A 6 6.36 -10.08 11.24
CA THR A 6 7.79 -9.81 11.02
C THR A 6 8.46 -9.59 12.36
N PRO A 7 9.79 -9.39 12.42
CA PRO A 7 10.45 -9.12 13.70
C PRO A 7 9.85 -7.97 14.50
N ARG A 8 9.43 -6.89 13.85
CA ARG A 8 8.89 -5.71 14.53
C ARG A 8 7.41 -5.47 14.32
N LEU A 9 6.78 -6.11 13.32
CA LEU A 9 5.46 -5.73 12.84
C LEU A 9 4.47 -6.89 12.91
N ARG A 10 3.20 -6.51 13.08
CA ARG A 10 2.04 -7.35 12.86
C ARG A 10 1.11 -6.63 11.91
N CYS A 11 0.85 -7.24 10.75
CA CYS A 11 -0.05 -6.68 9.74
C CYS A 11 -1.31 -7.53 9.73
N SER A 12 -2.43 -6.97 10.12
CA SER A 12 -3.71 -7.67 10.27
C SER A 12 -4.84 -6.95 9.55
N PRO A 13 -5.91 -7.66 9.15
CA PRO A 13 -6.99 -7.08 8.36
C PRO A 13 -7.62 -5.87 9.03
N LEU A 14 -7.97 -4.88 8.20
CA LEU A 14 -8.68 -3.67 8.62
C LEU A 14 -10.01 -4.05 9.27
N GLN A 15 -10.33 -3.41 10.41
CA GLN A 15 -11.57 -3.60 11.14
C GLN A 15 -12.27 -2.26 11.39
N LEU A 16 -13.54 -2.31 11.82
CA LEU A 16 -14.32 -1.11 12.13
C LEU A 16 -13.61 -0.19 13.12
N ASP A 17 -12.94 -0.75 14.11
CA ASP A 17 -12.20 0.02 15.12
C ASP A 17 -11.02 0.81 14.56
N ASP A 18 -10.60 0.51 13.33
CA ASP A 18 -9.49 1.18 12.68
C ASP A 18 -9.90 2.47 11.96
N TRP A 19 -11.17 2.84 12.02
CA TRP A 19 -11.67 4.01 11.31
C TRP A 19 -10.90 5.29 11.65
N SER A 20 -10.68 5.55 12.94
CA SER A 20 -9.99 6.78 13.36
C SER A 20 -8.58 6.85 12.78
N PHE A 21 -7.85 5.73 12.78
CA PHE A 21 -6.52 5.67 12.21
C PHE A 21 -6.55 5.84 10.68
N PHE A 22 -7.44 5.14 10.00
CA PHE A 22 -7.61 5.26 8.55
C PHE A 22 -7.89 6.71 8.16
N LEU A 23 -8.84 7.35 8.85
CA LEU A 23 -9.19 8.74 8.61
C LEU A 23 -8.01 9.68 8.85
N SER A 24 -7.25 9.47 9.92
CA SER A 24 -6.09 10.29 10.23
C SER A 24 -5.04 10.28 9.12
N LEU A 25 -4.79 9.12 8.51
CA LEU A 25 -3.87 9.02 7.37
C LEU A 25 -4.40 9.76 6.15
N GLN A 26 -5.68 9.59 5.85
CA GLN A 26 -6.31 10.19 4.67
C GLN A 26 -6.43 11.72 4.76
N GLN A 27 -6.41 12.26 5.96
CA GLN A 27 -6.50 13.71 6.21
C GLN A 27 -5.15 14.37 6.47
N ASP A 28 -4.09 13.60 6.59
CA ASP A 28 -2.75 14.13 6.84
C ASP A 28 -2.13 14.62 5.53
N PRO A 29 -1.84 15.94 5.40
CA PRO A 29 -1.28 16.49 4.16
C PRO A 29 0.08 15.89 3.78
N GLN A 30 0.89 15.52 4.75
CA GLN A 30 2.21 14.92 4.51
C GLN A 30 2.05 13.51 3.96
N VAL A 31 1.13 12.71 4.51
CA VAL A 31 0.85 11.36 4.04
C VAL A 31 0.30 11.39 2.62
N MET A 32 -0.61 12.32 2.35
CA MET A 32 -1.36 12.38 1.09
C MET A 32 -0.71 13.24 0.01
N LEU A 33 0.46 13.82 0.28
CA LEU A 33 1.11 14.78 -0.62
C LEU A 33 1.24 14.28 -2.07
N TYR A 34 1.56 13.01 -2.26
CA TYR A 34 1.70 12.39 -3.58
C TYR A 34 0.59 11.37 -3.88
N VAL A 35 -0.49 11.35 -3.09
CA VAL A 35 -1.52 10.32 -3.20
C VAL A 35 -2.82 10.89 -3.74
N ALA A 36 -3.39 11.88 -3.08
CA ALA A 36 -4.66 12.48 -3.47
C ALA A 36 -4.86 13.83 -2.81
N ASP A 37 -5.66 14.66 -3.47
CA ASP A 37 -6.17 15.88 -2.87
C ASP A 37 -7.10 15.57 -1.70
N ASN A 38 -7.34 16.58 -0.86
CA ASN A 38 -8.24 16.45 0.26
C ASN A 38 -9.65 16.09 -0.23
N ARG A 39 -10.29 15.11 0.41
CA ARG A 39 -11.61 14.59 0.04
C ARG A 39 -12.60 14.77 1.19
N PRO A 40 -13.92 14.87 0.87
CA PRO A 40 -14.94 14.82 1.91
C PRO A 40 -14.85 13.56 2.76
N ILE A 41 -15.18 13.68 4.06
CA ILE A 41 -15.15 12.53 4.97
C ILE A 41 -16.04 11.39 4.47
N ALA A 42 -17.18 11.71 3.84
CA ALA A 42 -18.05 10.69 3.28
C ALA A 42 -17.36 9.82 2.22
N ASP A 43 -16.50 10.40 1.38
CA ASP A 43 -15.76 9.68 0.37
C ASP A 43 -14.67 8.80 1.00
N ILE A 44 -14.00 9.31 2.04
CA ILE A 44 -13.01 8.53 2.81
C ILE A 44 -13.71 7.35 3.49
N ARG A 45 -14.90 7.57 4.06
CA ARG A 45 -15.68 6.49 4.69
C ARG A 45 -16.09 5.43 3.68
N ALA A 46 -16.52 5.82 2.48
CA ALA A 46 -16.85 4.88 1.43
C ALA A 46 -15.64 4.00 1.05
N ALA A 47 -14.45 4.60 0.95
CA ALA A 47 -13.22 3.87 0.69
C ALA A 47 -12.86 2.90 1.82
N PHE A 48 -13.07 3.31 3.07
CA PHE A 48 -12.88 2.47 4.24
C PHE A 48 -13.85 1.28 4.23
N ASP A 49 -15.13 1.55 4.03
CA ASP A 49 -16.17 0.52 4.02
C ASP A 49 -15.95 -0.51 2.89
N ALA A 50 -15.43 -0.07 1.74
CA ALA A 50 -15.11 -0.95 0.63
C ALA A 50 -14.00 -1.96 0.94
N ARG A 51 -13.18 -1.70 1.96
CA ARG A 51 -12.06 -2.55 2.38
C ARG A 51 -12.41 -3.48 3.55
N LEU A 52 -13.60 -3.35 4.13
CA LEU A 52 -14.03 -4.15 5.28
C LEU A 52 -14.53 -5.56 4.94
N PRO A 53 -15.18 -5.81 3.77
CA PRO A 53 -15.66 -7.16 3.46
C PRO A 53 -14.55 -8.20 3.55
N LEU A 54 -14.93 -9.42 3.94
CA LEU A 54 -14.00 -10.54 4.04
C LEU A 54 -13.25 -10.70 2.71
N TRP A 55 -11.92 -10.70 2.81
CA TRP A 55 -11.04 -10.78 1.65
C TRP A 55 -10.52 -12.21 1.45
N SER A 56 -10.37 -12.61 0.20
CA SER A 56 -9.69 -13.84 -0.21
C SER A 56 -8.79 -13.54 -1.41
N PRO A 57 -7.85 -14.42 -1.79
CA PRO A 57 -6.97 -14.20 -2.94
C PRO A 57 -7.69 -13.95 -4.26
N LYS A 58 -8.96 -14.33 -4.36
CA LYS A 58 -9.77 -14.11 -5.57
C LYS A 58 -10.63 -12.84 -5.51
N SER A 59 -10.59 -12.11 -4.41
CA SER A 59 -11.38 -10.89 -4.25
C SER A 59 -10.90 -9.79 -5.19
N SER A 60 -11.85 -8.99 -5.69
CA SER A 60 -11.55 -7.83 -6.56
C SER A 60 -11.35 -6.53 -5.79
N HIS A 61 -11.67 -6.51 -4.49
CA HIS A 61 -11.41 -5.36 -3.63
C HIS A 61 -10.04 -5.48 -2.95
N TRP A 62 -9.55 -4.36 -2.42
CA TRP A 62 -8.24 -4.30 -1.79
C TRP A 62 -8.14 -5.22 -0.57
N LEU A 63 -7.08 -6.02 -0.52
CA LEU A 63 -6.57 -6.51 0.75
C LEU A 63 -6.00 -5.29 1.48
N CYS A 64 -6.56 -4.95 2.63
CA CYS A 64 -6.06 -3.84 3.43
C CYS A 64 -5.66 -4.35 4.81
N LEU A 65 -4.38 -4.26 5.11
CA LEU A 65 -3.80 -4.68 6.39
C LEU A 65 -3.34 -3.44 7.15
N VAL A 66 -3.65 -3.39 8.44
CA VAL A 66 -3.09 -2.38 9.34
C VAL A 66 -1.74 -2.88 9.83
N VAL A 67 -0.71 -2.07 9.61
CA VAL A 67 0.66 -2.34 10.07
C VAL A 67 0.80 -1.81 11.48
N ARG A 68 1.05 -2.70 12.45
CA ARG A 68 1.20 -2.35 13.86
C ARG A 68 2.56 -2.76 14.39
N ASP A 69 3.06 -2.01 15.36
CA ASP A 69 4.19 -2.44 16.17
C ASP A 69 3.78 -3.70 16.97
N ARG A 70 4.60 -4.75 16.93
CA ARG A 70 4.28 -6.03 17.60
C ARG A 70 4.21 -5.92 19.11
N GLN A 71 4.99 -5.02 19.70
CA GLN A 71 5.07 -4.89 21.16
C GLN A 71 4.00 -3.93 21.70
N SER A 72 3.92 -2.74 21.13
CA SER A 72 3.02 -1.69 21.62
C SER A 72 1.63 -1.74 21.02
N HIS A 73 1.45 -2.49 19.91
CA HIS A 73 0.20 -2.54 19.13
C HIS A 73 -0.18 -1.20 18.50
N THR A 74 0.73 -0.23 18.50
CA THR A 74 0.52 1.09 17.89
C THR A 74 0.36 0.94 16.37
N PRO A 75 -0.72 1.49 15.78
CA PRO A 75 -0.86 1.48 14.33
C PRO A 75 0.13 2.45 13.69
N LEU A 76 0.83 1.98 12.66
CA LEU A 76 1.91 2.70 11.98
C LEU A 76 1.55 3.07 10.55
N GLY A 77 0.77 2.24 9.88
CA GLY A 77 0.41 2.44 8.49
C GLY A 77 -0.57 1.41 7.98
N LEU A 78 -0.76 1.44 6.66
CA LEU A 78 -1.58 0.50 5.91
C LEU A 78 -0.73 -0.11 4.81
N THR A 79 -0.95 -1.38 4.52
CA THR A 79 -0.34 -2.07 3.38
C THR A 79 -1.33 -3.05 2.78
N GLY A 80 -1.14 -3.41 1.53
CA GLY A 80 -1.99 -4.39 0.89
C GLY A 80 -1.82 -4.40 -0.62
N TYR A 81 -2.69 -5.15 -1.28
CA TYR A 81 -2.72 -5.17 -2.73
C TYR A 81 -4.14 -5.39 -3.24
N CYS A 82 -4.35 -5.02 -4.50
CA CYS A 82 -5.59 -5.29 -5.22
C CYS A 82 -5.29 -6.26 -6.36
N HIS A 83 -5.99 -7.39 -6.40
CA HIS A 83 -5.83 -8.39 -7.44
C HIS A 83 -6.55 -7.93 -8.71
N HIS A 84 -5.84 -7.96 -9.81
CA HIS A 84 -6.37 -7.71 -11.14
C HIS A 84 -6.42 -9.03 -11.93
N ASP A 85 -6.78 -8.99 -13.20
CA ASP A 85 -6.78 -10.17 -14.06
C ASP A 85 -5.36 -10.74 -14.24
N ASP A 86 -5.27 -11.99 -14.68
CA ASP A 86 -4.02 -12.66 -15.04
C ASP A 86 -3.02 -12.81 -13.88
N ASP A 87 -3.54 -12.95 -12.65
CA ASP A 87 -2.72 -13.08 -11.44
C ASP A 87 -1.71 -11.93 -11.26
N ILE A 88 -2.13 -10.73 -11.64
CA ILE A 88 -1.41 -9.48 -11.42
C ILE A 88 -2.08 -8.76 -10.25
N ALA A 89 -1.29 -8.19 -9.36
CA ALA A 89 -1.81 -7.38 -8.27
C ALA A 89 -1.03 -6.08 -8.12
N GLU A 90 -1.74 -5.02 -7.74
CA GLU A 90 -1.15 -3.71 -7.48
C GLU A 90 -0.98 -3.51 -5.98
N VAL A 91 0.23 -3.22 -5.54
CA VAL A 91 0.52 -2.95 -4.13
C VAL A 91 0.21 -1.49 -3.78
N GLY A 92 -0.17 -1.26 -2.52
CA GLY A 92 -0.38 0.08 -1.97
C GLY A 92 0.06 0.11 -0.52
N PHE A 93 0.56 1.27 -0.09
CA PHE A 93 0.98 1.49 1.30
C PHE A 93 0.92 2.97 1.66
N LEU A 94 0.58 3.24 2.92
CA LEU A 94 0.61 4.58 3.53
C LEU A 94 1.16 4.43 4.94
N PHE A 95 2.03 5.36 5.36
CA PHE A 95 2.57 5.36 6.72
C PHE A 95 2.37 6.70 7.39
N ALA A 96 1.99 6.66 8.67
CA ALA A 96 1.92 7.85 9.50
C ALA A 96 3.28 8.57 9.53
N PRO A 97 3.31 9.92 9.59
CA PRO A 97 4.57 10.66 9.53
C PRO A 97 5.61 10.21 10.55
N GLN A 98 5.18 9.93 11.78
CA GLN A 98 6.07 9.48 12.84
C GLN A 98 6.63 8.07 12.62
N ALA A 99 6.04 7.29 11.73
CA ALA A 99 6.49 5.94 11.39
C ALA A 99 7.39 5.91 10.15
N GLN A 100 7.59 7.04 9.48
CA GLN A 100 8.41 7.10 8.27
C GLN A 100 9.91 7.15 8.61
N GLY A 101 10.74 6.65 7.70
CA GLY A 101 12.19 6.68 7.85
C GLY A 101 12.76 5.66 8.84
N LEU A 102 11.97 4.70 9.32
CA LEU A 102 12.36 3.71 10.32
C LEU A 102 12.45 2.28 9.76
N GLY A 103 12.27 2.11 8.47
CA GLY A 103 12.35 0.81 7.80
C GLY A 103 11.06 -0.01 7.83
N TYR A 104 9.98 0.49 8.39
CA TYR A 104 8.72 -0.23 8.48
C TYR A 104 8.09 -0.49 7.11
N GLY A 105 8.20 0.46 6.20
CA GLY A 105 7.71 0.30 4.84
C GLY A 105 8.37 -0.88 4.14
N TYR A 106 9.68 -0.98 4.22
CA TYR A 106 10.45 -2.06 3.62
C TYR A 106 10.09 -3.41 4.26
N GLU A 107 10.08 -3.48 5.59
CA GLU A 107 9.79 -4.71 6.32
C GLU A 107 8.38 -5.23 6.01
N SER A 108 7.38 -4.36 5.99
CA SER A 108 6.00 -4.75 5.68
C SER A 108 5.81 -5.11 4.21
N LEU A 109 6.47 -4.38 3.29
CA LEU A 109 6.33 -4.67 1.86
C LEU A 109 6.99 -6.00 1.49
N CYS A 110 8.13 -6.34 2.09
CA CYS A 110 8.75 -7.66 1.90
C CYS A 110 7.81 -8.77 2.37
N ALA A 111 7.21 -8.63 3.54
CA ALA A 111 6.26 -9.63 4.05
C ALA A 111 5.03 -9.76 3.14
N LEU A 112 4.55 -8.65 2.60
CA LEU A 112 3.43 -8.64 1.66
C LEU A 112 3.80 -9.36 0.35
N CYS A 113 4.98 -9.10 -0.19
CA CYS A 113 5.47 -9.78 -1.39
C CYS A 113 5.60 -11.29 -1.16
N ASP A 114 6.16 -11.69 -0.02
CA ASP A 114 6.26 -13.11 0.36
C ASP A 114 4.88 -13.78 0.34
N TYR A 115 3.91 -13.14 0.95
CA TYR A 115 2.54 -13.65 0.97
C TYR A 115 1.92 -13.70 -0.43
N ALA A 116 2.02 -12.62 -1.20
CA ALA A 116 1.41 -12.52 -2.53
C ALA A 116 1.96 -13.60 -3.46
N PHE A 117 3.27 -13.81 -3.47
CA PHE A 117 3.92 -14.75 -4.38
C PHE A 117 3.81 -16.22 -3.93
N SER A 118 3.70 -16.48 -2.63
CA SER A 118 3.57 -17.84 -2.12
C SER A 118 2.10 -18.27 -2.00
N THR A 119 1.37 -17.68 -1.07
CA THR A 119 -0.01 -18.06 -0.74
C THR A 119 -1.04 -17.36 -1.63
N GLY A 120 -0.77 -16.13 -2.04
CA GLY A 120 -1.72 -15.31 -2.80
C GLY A 120 -1.89 -15.72 -4.26
N GLY A 121 -0.99 -16.54 -4.80
CA GLY A 121 -1.05 -16.99 -6.19
C GLY A 121 -0.72 -15.92 -7.22
N ILE A 122 -0.11 -14.83 -6.80
CA ILE A 122 0.25 -13.71 -7.69
C ILE A 122 1.55 -14.07 -8.45
N ARG A 123 1.59 -13.78 -9.74
CA ARG A 123 2.78 -13.95 -10.58
C ARG A 123 3.55 -12.66 -10.81
N ARG A 124 2.86 -11.50 -10.68
CA ARG A 124 3.42 -10.19 -10.95
C ARG A 124 2.78 -9.16 -10.02
N LEU A 125 3.62 -8.38 -9.34
CA LEU A 125 3.19 -7.23 -8.56
C LEU A 125 3.52 -5.94 -9.31
N THR A 126 2.64 -4.97 -9.24
CA THR A 126 2.82 -3.64 -9.82
C THR A 126 2.66 -2.57 -8.76
N ALA A 127 3.19 -1.39 -9.02
CA ALA A 127 2.97 -0.21 -8.22
C ALA A 127 3.00 1.03 -9.10
N SER A 128 2.17 2.01 -8.79
CA SER A 128 2.15 3.31 -9.45
C SER A 128 2.48 4.38 -8.41
N VAL A 129 3.40 5.26 -8.72
CA VAL A 129 3.88 6.30 -7.81
C VAL A 129 3.88 7.62 -8.55
N THR A 130 3.27 8.66 -7.95
CA THR A 130 3.35 10.00 -8.53
C THR A 130 4.81 10.48 -8.56
N ALA A 131 5.25 10.97 -9.71
CA ALA A 131 6.60 11.45 -9.91
C ALA A 131 6.94 12.53 -8.86
N GLY A 132 8.12 12.42 -8.28
CA GLY A 132 8.57 13.26 -7.16
C GLY A 132 8.53 12.56 -5.82
N ASN A 133 7.74 11.49 -5.66
CA ASN A 133 7.69 10.72 -4.43
C ASN A 133 8.90 9.78 -4.33
N GLN A 134 10.06 10.34 -3.99
CA GLN A 134 11.32 9.60 -3.91
C GLN A 134 11.30 8.52 -2.83
N ALA A 135 10.62 8.76 -1.71
CA ALA A 135 10.55 7.78 -0.62
C ALA A 135 9.90 6.48 -1.08
N SER A 136 8.76 6.56 -1.77
CA SER A 136 8.09 5.37 -2.33
C SER A 136 8.92 4.70 -3.42
N LYS A 137 9.54 5.49 -4.30
CA LYS A 137 10.42 4.96 -5.35
C LYS A 137 11.58 4.15 -4.74
N GLN A 138 12.28 4.72 -3.77
CA GLN A 138 13.41 4.03 -3.13
C GLN A 138 12.97 2.77 -2.39
N LEU A 139 11.82 2.82 -1.73
CA LEU A 139 11.25 1.66 -1.07
C LEU A 139 10.98 0.51 -2.06
N LEU A 140 10.34 0.82 -3.18
CA LEU A 140 10.04 -0.16 -4.22
C LEU A 140 11.32 -0.76 -4.82
N LEU A 141 12.28 0.09 -5.18
CA LEU A 141 13.56 -0.37 -5.74
C LEU A 141 14.31 -1.27 -4.76
N LYS A 142 14.34 -0.89 -3.48
CA LYS A 142 14.98 -1.69 -2.43
C LYS A 142 14.34 -3.07 -2.27
N THR A 143 13.03 -3.15 -2.44
CA THR A 143 12.29 -4.42 -2.34
C THR A 143 12.53 -5.32 -3.56
N GLY A 144 13.01 -4.76 -4.67
CA GLY A 144 13.32 -5.50 -5.89
C GLY A 144 12.46 -5.13 -7.09
N PHE A 145 11.54 -4.19 -6.92
CA PHE A 145 10.77 -3.67 -8.07
C PHE A 145 11.69 -2.97 -9.06
N ILE A 146 11.32 -3.04 -10.34
CA ILE A 146 12.00 -2.37 -11.43
C ILE A 146 11.06 -1.27 -11.93
N GLN A 147 11.59 -0.08 -12.20
CA GLN A 147 10.81 0.96 -12.86
C GLN A 147 10.65 0.58 -14.34
N GLU A 148 9.41 0.35 -14.75
CA GLU A 148 9.08 -0.12 -16.09
C GLU A 148 8.66 0.99 -17.04
N GLY A 149 8.32 2.14 -16.50
CA GLY A 149 7.90 3.26 -17.33
C GLY A 149 7.54 4.51 -16.55
N GLU A 150 7.17 5.52 -17.31
CA GLU A 150 6.66 6.79 -16.81
C GLU A 150 5.53 7.24 -17.72
N LEU A 151 4.35 7.46 -17.14
CA LEU A 151 3.21 8.03 -17.85
C LEU A 151 3.25 9.55 -17.70
N ARG A 152 3.28 10.27 -18.81
CA ARG A 152 3.31 11.72 -18.78
C ARG A 152 1.92 12.28 -18.52
N GLU A 153 1.82 13.24 -17.58
CA GLU A 153 0.61 13.99 -17.29
C GLU A 153 -0.62 13.10 -17.13
N SER A 154 -0.50 12.02 -16.34
CA SER A 154 -1.53 11.00 -16.20
C SER A 154 -2.35 11.15 -14.93
N TYR A 155 -1.92 11.98 -13.97
CA TYR A 155 -2.59 12.11 -12.69
C TYR A 155 -2.75 13.58 -12.29
N TRP A 156 -4.01 13.98 -12.04
CA TRP A 156 -4.33 15.34 -11.58
C TRP A 156 -4.20 15.43 -10.07
N LEU A 157 -3.32 16.30 -9.60
CA LEU A 157 -3.05 16.45 -8.17
C LEU A 157 -2.56 17.88 -7.89
N HIS A 158 -3.11 18.51 -6.86
CA HIS A 158 -2.73 19.88 -6.44
C HIS A 158 -2.81 20.89 -7.59
N GLY A 159 -3.89 20.81 -8.38
CA GLY A 159 -4.18 21.79 -9.42
C GLY A 159 -3.34 21.67 -10.69
N ARG A 160 -2.64 20.56 -10.88
CA ARG A 160 -1.86 20.32 -12.10
C ARG A 160 -1.73 18.84 -12.43
N TRP A 161 -1.36 18.53 -13.67
CA TRP A 161 -1.05 17.19 -14.11
C TRP A 161 0.34 16.78 -13.64
N HIS A 162 0.45 15.51 -13.19
CA HIS A 162 1.71 14.90 -12.78
C HIS A 162 1.97 13.65 -13.60
N ASN A 163 3.24 13.31 -13.75
CA ASN A 163 3.62 12.03 -14.30
C ASN A 163 3.46 10.94 -13.23
N ASP A 164 3.22 9.70 -13.68
CA ASP A 164 3.25 8.51 -12.83
C ASP A 164 4.45 7.64 -13.19
N TRP A 165 5.18 7.20 -12.18
CA TRP A 165 6.20 6.17 -12.33
C TRP A 165 5.56 4.81 -12.13
N LEU A 166 5.81 3.88 -13.06
CA LEU A 166 5.27 2.53 -13.03
C LEU A 166 6.37 1.54 -12.65
N PHE A 167 6.05 0.66 -11.71
CA PHE A 167 6.99 -0.35 -11.20
C PHE A 167 6.40 -1.74 -11.33
N GLY A 168 7.26 -2.75 -11.52
CA GLY A 168 6.86 -4.14 -11.58
C GLY A 168 7.86 -5.06 -10.89
N LEU A 169 7.35 -6.16 -10.34
CA LEU A 169 8.15 -7.21 -9.71
C LEU A 169 7.56 -8.57 -10.10
N MET A 170 8.36 -9.41 -10.71
CA MET A 170 7.95 -10.76 -11.10
C MET A 170 8.27 -11.74 -10.00
N ARG A 171 7.38 -12.73 -9.79
CA ARG A 171 7.61 -13.78 -8.79
C ARG A 171 8.95 -14.50 -9.00
N HIS A 172 9.31 -14.80 -10.26
CA HIS A 172 10.56 -15.52 -10.56
C HIS A 172 11.83 -14.69 -10.32
N ASP A 173 11.72 -13.37 -10.18
CA ASP A 173 12.84 -12.46 -9.88
C ASP A 173 12.93 -12.11 -8.39
N TYR A 174 11.90 -12.45 -7.62
CA TYR A 174 11.83 -12.14 -6.19
C TYR A 174 12.49 -13.24 -5.37
N GLN A 175 13.37 -12.85 -4.44
CA GLN A 175 14.10 -13.78 -3.58
C GLN A 175 13.93 -13.42 -2.10
#